data_d4ff094ddb20fdfdade8e7831361fc38
#
_entry.id   d4ff094ddb20fdfdade8e7831361fc38
#
_cell.length_a   1.000
_cell.length_b   1.000
_cell.length_c   1.000
_cell.angle_alpha   90.00
_cell.angle_beta   90.00
_cell.angle_gamma   90.00
#
_symmetry.space_group_name_H-M   'P 1'
#
loop_
_entity.id
_entity.type
_entity.pdbx_description
1 polymer ?
#
loop_
_entity_poly.entity_id
_entity_poly.type
_entity_poly.pdbx_seq_one_letter_code
_entity_poly.pdbx_strand_id
1 'polypeptide(L)'
;MLYRKGAVEGEVPSFISNFTSSLKYDRKIAKATVKVVMAHIEHLCEINAINTNICHKILEILKELYGGILEKYPNGKFEDIHEYIEYYIINKLGEDVGGYVNLGKSRNDQVATAIRIVLKDEIINLLEGIIKLQHTLLNKAKEHVETLAPGYTHQQKAQITTLAHHFLAFYDALDRDYERIHGSLERIDASPLGSAAMVGNTIPGYDRAKVAKKLGFSKIVENTEDAIASRDFILEAIFNIAILINNISRFVEDLILWSMNELGYVVLPEHHVATSSIMPHKRNPVTLEVIRAKTAKVLGYATSAYALLRSLPYSYNLDLQELTPILWKIIDDCKEILAVLSDLLSRVRFNEERLLKSVSENITLCFSDLAEYITLKYNVPFRKAHRVLGEISKRKHITLHSISEYLREKLSVDIKERELEEILNPIHSLKRKTVTGSPNPKEVRALINKRIKSLLDKESKLSRLRSKS
;
A
#
# COMPACT_ATOMS: atom_id res chain seq x y z
N MET A 1 -19.89 23.46 25.16
CA MET A 1 -19.03 23.88 24.03
C MET A 1 -18.45 25.25 24.30
N LEU A 2 -17.14 25.33 24.50
CA LEU A 2 -16.44 26.59 24.79
C LEU A 2 -16.56 27.61 23.66
N TYR A 3 -16.54 27.16 22.41
CA TYR A 3 -16.49 28.00 21.22
C TYR A 3 -17.82 28.68 20.83
N ARG A 4 -18.93 28.31 21.47
CA ARG A 4 -20.26 28.97 21.22
C ARG A 4 -20.57 30.09 22.18
N LYS A 5 -19.74 30.32 23.21
CA LYS A 5 -19.93 31.44 24.13
C LYS A 5 -19.47 32.73 23.46
N GLY A 6 -20.38 33.65 23.28
CA GLY A 6 -20.13 34.97 22.72
C GLY A 6 -21.03 35.30 21.52
N ALA A 7 -20.66 34.91 20.32
CA ALA A 7 -21.38 35.26 19.11
C ALA A 7 -22.64 34.42 18.82
N VAL A 8 -22.75 33.25 19.43
CA VAL A 8 -23.91 32.34 19.26
C VAL A 8 -24.56 32.08 20.60
N GLU A 9 -25.85 32.32 20.69
CA GLU A 9 -26.65 32.10 21.87
C GLU A 9 -27.45 30.81 21.81
N GLY A 10 -27.72 30.20 22.98
CA GLY A 10 -28.57 29.04 23.15
C GLY A 10 -27.82 27.72 23.26
N GLU A 11 -28.51 26.70 23.78
CA GLU A 11 -27.98 25.33 23.88
C GLU A 11 -28.11 24.58 22.56
N VAL A 12 -27.09 23.78 22.24
CA VAL A 12 -27.11 22.91 21.06
C VAL A 12 -27.73 21.59 21.44
N PRO A 13 -28.78 21.15 20.78
CA PRO A 13 -29.31 19.79 20.98
C PRO A 13 -28.24 18.72 20.77
N SER A 14 -28.24 17.70 21.60
CA SER A 14 -27.21 16.64 21.57
C SER A 14 -27.08 15.94 20.21
N PHE A 15 -28.18 15.77 19.48
CA PHE A 15 -28.13 15.15 18.15
C PHE A 15 -27.39 16.00 17.11
N ILE A 16 -27.51 17.35 17.18
CA ILE A 16 -26.76 18.28 16.31
C ILE A 16 -25.26 18.25 16.68
N SER A 17 -24.96 18.32 18.00
CA SER A 17 -23.59 18.23 18.48
C SER A 17 -22.91 16.93 18.07
N ASN A 18 -23.60 15.81 18.15
CA ASN A 18 -23.09 14.51 17.72
C ASN A 18 -22.92 14.42 16.19
N PHE A 19 -23.81 15.09 15.43
CA PHE A 19 -23.75 15.11 13.97
C PHE A 19 -22.54 15.87 13.44
N THR A 20 -22.17 16.97 14.09
CA THR A 20 -21.03 17.83 13.67
C THR A 20 -19.70 17.43 14.31
N SER A 21 -19.69 16.56 15.31
CA SER A 21 -18.48 16.20 16.06
C SER A 21 -17.57 15.25 15.29
N SER A 22 -16.27 15.56 15.28
CA SER A 22 -15.21 14.66 14.81
C SER A 22 -14.59 13.80 15.91
N LEU A 23 -14.93 14.02 17.17
CA LEU A 23 -14.26 13.45 18.33
C LEU A 23 -14.00 11.94 18.22
N LYS A 24 -14.98 11.17 17.74
CA LYS A 24 -14.84 9.70 17.57
C LYS A 24 -13.71 9.28 16.65
N TYR A 25 -13.34 10.14 15.69
CA TYR A 25 -12.28 9.88 14.70
C TYR A 25 -10.94 10.51 15.10
N ASP A 26 -10.96 11.52 15.98
CA ASP A 26 -9.78 12.29 16.38
C ASP A 26 -8.85 11.52 17.31
N ARG A 27 -9.28 10.34 17.82
CA ARG A 27 -8.42 9.47 18.62
C ARG A 27 -7.09 9.17 17.95
N LYS A 28 -7.08 9.07 16.61
CA LYS A 28 -5.89 8.80 15.80
C LYS A 28 -4.89 9.95 15.87
N ILE A 29 -5.38 11.19 15.91
CA ILE A 29 -4.54 12.40 15.92
C ILE A 29 -4.33 12.99 17.33
N ALA A 30 -4.93 12.44 18.37
CA ALA A 30 -4.97 13.03 19.71
C ALA A 30 -3.56 13.35 20.28
N LYS A 31 -2.63 12.39 20.24
CA LYS A 31 -1.25 12.62 20.70
C LYS A 31 -0.52 13.66 19.84
N ALA A 32 -0.71 13.61 18.53
CA ALA A 32 -0.12 14.59 17.61
C ALA A 32 -0.67 16.00 17.88
N THR A 33 -1.96 16.12 18.17
CA THR A 33 -2.57 17.41 18.54
C THR A 33 -1.94 17.99 19.81
N VAL A 34 -1.70 17.18 20.85
CA VAL A 34 -1.00 17.65 22.05
C VAL A 34 0.42 18.08 21.72
N LYS A 35 1.18 17.32 20.91
CA LYS A 35 2.53 17.71 20.42
C LYS A 35 2.50 19.06 19.71
N VAL A 36 1.50 19.29 18.84
CA VAL A 36 1.33 20.55 18.10
C VAL A 36 1.14 21.72 19.08
N VAL A 37 0.27 21.57 20.09
CA VAL A 37 0.05 22.58 21.10
C VAL A 37 1.32 22.83 21.94
N MET A 38 2.03 21.78 22.33
CA MET A 38 3.30 21.92 23.07
C MET A 38 4.34 22.73 22.30
N ALA A 39 4.60 22.36 21.03
CA ALA A 39 5.59 23.05 20.20
C ALA A 39 5.24 24.53 19.97
N HIS A 40 3.95 24.81 19.84
CA HIS A 40 3.45 26.18 19.72
C HIS A 40 3.67 26.98 21.00
N ILE A 41 3.26 26.49 22.17
CA ILE A 41 3.47 27.14 23.46
C ILE A 41 4.96 27.31 23.76
N GLU A 42 5.80 26.31 23.53
CA GLU A 42 7.24 26.44 23.68
C GLU A 42 7.80 27.61 22.86
N HIS A 43 7.34 27.76 21.62
CA HIS A 43 7.79 28.87 20.78
C HIS A 43 7.30 30.23 21.29
N LEU A 44 6.06 30.35 21.76
CA LEU A 44 5.55 31.56 22.40
C LEU A 44 6.36 31.96 23.65
N CYS A 45 6.83 30.97 24.40
CA CYS A 45 7.73 31.20 25.52
C CYS A 45 9.11 31.73 25.08
N GLU A 46 9.69 31.12 24.05
CA GLU A 46 11.02 31.49 23.52
C GLU A 46 11.08 32.94 23.03
N ILE A 47 9.97 33.41 22.44
CA ILE A 47 9.85 34.79 21.95
C ILE A 47 9.29 35.77 23.01
N ASN A 48 9.10 35.32 24.27
CA ASN A 48 8.51 36.09 25.36
C ASN A 48 7.09 36.66 25.07
N ALA A 49 6.32 36.00 24.19
CA ALA A 49 4.93 36.38 23.90
C ALA A 49 3.97 36.04 25.06
N ILE A 50 4.35 35.09 25.89
CA ILE A 50 3.66 34.67 27.12
C ILE A 50 4.66 34.66 28.26
N ASN A 51 4.20 35.06 29.46
CA ASN A 51 5.02 35.02 30.66
C ASN A 51 5.58 33.60 30.93
N THR A 52 6.86 33.49 31.23
CA THR A 52 7.59 32.23 31.43
C THR A 52 6.90 31.30 32.45
N ASN A 53 6.38 31.86 33.57
CA ASN A 53 5.69 31.05 34.58
C ASN A 53 4.38 30.48 34.06
N ILE A 54 3.60 31.25 33.29
CA ILE A 54 2.39 30.76 32.61
C ILE A 54 2.72 29.65 31.62
N CYS A 55 3.77 29.84 30.83
CA CYS A 55 4.29 28.83 29.89
C CYS A 55 4.59 27.51 30.60
N HIS A 56 5.38 27.54 31.66
CA HIS A 56 5.76 26.31 32.39
C HIS A 56 4.53 25.54 32.88
N LYS A 57 3.56 26.23 33.49
CA LYS A 57 2.33 25.60 33.97
C LYS A 57 1.54 24.94 32.84
N ILE A 58 1.39 25.61 31.70
CA ILE A 58 0.68 25.03 30.54
C ILE A 58 1.43 23.80 29.99
N LEU A 59 2.75 23.88 29.85
CA LEU A 59 3.57 22.78 29.36
C LEU A 59 3.57 21.56 30.29
N GLU A 60 3.51 21.73 31.60
CA GLU A 60 3.37 20.65 32.57
C GLU A 60 2.04 19.88 32.36
N ILE A 61 0.93 20.61 32.23
CA ILE A 61 -0.39 20.01 31.97
C ILE A 61 -0.43 19.31 30.61
N LEU A 62 0.20 19.88 29.58
CA LEU A 62 0.30 19.26 28.26
C LEU A 62 1.12 17.95 28.29
N LYS A 63 2.21 17.89 29.08
CA LYS A 63 2.99 16.64 29.28
C LYS A 63 2.17 15.58 29.99
N GLU A 64 1.43 15.95 31.05
CA GLU A 64 0.49 15.04 31.74
C GLU A 64 -0.55 14.49 30.74
N LEU A 65 -1.16 15.39 29.96
CA LEU A 65 -2.17 15.03 29.00
C LEU A 65 -1.61 14.12 27.89
N TYR A 66 -0.43 14.42 27.36
CA TYR A 66 0.23 13.60 26.35
C TYR A 66 0.43 12.15 26.80
N GLY A 67 0.81 11.96 28.10
CA GLY A 67 0.99 10.62 28.68
C GLY A 67 -0.32 9.84 28.83
N GLY A 68 -1.45 10.52 29.09
CA GLY A 68 -2.72 9.88 29.45
C GLY A 68 -3.89 10.06 28.49
N ILE A 69 -3.73 10.79 27.39
CA ILE A 69 -4.87 11.18 26.53
C ILE A 69 -5.59 10.01 25.86
N LEU A 70 -4.90 8.91 25.58
CA LEU A 70 -5.51 7.73 24.93
C LEU A 70 -6.24 6.84 25.93
N GLU A 71 -5.78 6.79 27.19
CA GLU A 71 -6.41 6.03 28.30
C GLU A 71 -7.66 6.76 28.82
N LYS A 72 -7.59 8.10 28.89
CA LYS A 72 -8.66 8.97 29.37
C LYS A 72 -9.30 9.76 28.23
N TYR A 73 -9.50 9.10 27.08
CA TYR A 73 -10.09 9.75 25.91
C TYR A 73 -11.52 10.25 26.22
N PRO A 74 -11.86 11.50 25.85
CA PRO A 74 -13.15 12.08 26.22
C PRO A 74 -14.33 11.38 25.56
N ASN A 75 -15.46 11.37 26.27
CA ASN A 75 -16.73 10.85 25.77
C ASN A 75 -17.66 12.01 25.41
N GLY A 76 -18.14 12.04 24.17
CA GLY A 76 -19.39 12.63 23.66
C GLY A 76 -19.82 14.07 24.03
N LYS A 77 -19.05 14.84 24.83
CA LYS A 77 -19.41 16.20 25.26
C LYS A 77 -18.70 17.32 24.49
N PHE A 78 -17.73 16.95 23.69
CA PHE A 78 -16.86 17.87 22.95
C PHE A 78 -17.07 17.76 21.44
N GLU A 79 -16.87 18.84 20.74
CA GLU A 79 -16.97 18.86 19.29
C GLU A 79 -15.81 18.08 18.64
N ASP A 80 -14.60 18.28 19.18
CA ASP A 80 -13.37 17.65 18.71
C ASP A 80 -12.32 17.51 19.84
N ILE A 81 -11.18 16.92 19.52
CA ILE A 81 -10.06 16.75 20.44
C ILE A 81 -9.41 18.09 20.81
N HIS A 82 -9.49 19.12 19.95
CA HIS A 82 -8.91 20.44 20.18
C HIS A 82 -9.68 21.17 21.28
N GLU A 83 -11.02 21.12 21.25
CA GLU A 83 -11.87 21.66 22.32
C GLU A 83 -11.61 20.97 23.65
N TYR A 84 -11.45 19.63 23.63
CA TYR A 84 -11.12 18.88 24.85
C TYR A 84 -9.79 19.28 25.46
N ILE A 85 -8.74 19.45 24.66
CA ILE A 85 -7.39 19.85 25.14
C ILE A 85 -7.47 21.24 25.78
N GLU A 86 -8.12 22.19 25.14
CA GLU A 86 -8.32 23.53 25.68
C GLU A 86 -9.10 23.50 27.01
N TYR A 87 -10.23 22.80 27.01
CA TYR A 87 -11.05 22.62 28.22
C TYR A 87 -10.25 22.01 29.35
N TYR A 88 -9.44 20.98 29.08
CA TYR A 88 -8.64 20.30 30.09
C TYR A 88 -7.63 21.23 30.73
N ILE A 89 -6.95 22.07 29.95
CA ILE A 89 -5.97 23.04 30.42
C ILE A 89 -6.64 24.13 31.24
N ILE A 90 -7.73 24.71 30.76
CA ILE A 90 -8.48 25.78 31.48
C ILE A 90 -9.07 25.23 32.79
N ASN A 91 -9.59 24.01 32.77
CA ASN A 91 -10.17 23.38 33.99
C ASN A 91 -9.11 23.13 35.08
N LYS A 92 -7.86 22.87 34.69
CA LYS A 92 -6.74 22.65 35.62
C LYS A 92 -6.10 23.94 36.13
N LEU A 93 -5.99 24.96 35.29
CA LEU A 93 -5.19 26.17 35.57
C LEU A 93 -6.01 27.45 35.74
N GLY A 94 -7.32 27.39 35.50
CA GLY A 94 -8.19 28.58 35.39
C GLY A 94 -8.02 29.29 34.04
N GLU A 95 -8.96 30.20 33.73
CA GLU A 95 -9.00 30.94 32.47
C GLU A 95 -7.84 31.96 32.36
N ASP A 96 -7.41 32.56 33.46
CA ASP A 96 -6.32 33.56 33.50
C ASP A 96 -4.97 32.95 33.07
N VAL A 97 -4.77 31.64 33.23
CA VAL A 97 -3.54 30.93 32.85
C VAL A 97 -3.78 30.04 31.62
N GLY A 98 -4.81 29.22 31.67
CA GLY A 98 -5.10 28.25 30.59
C GLY A 98 -5.59 28.91 29.31
N GLY A 99 -6.22 30.10 29.40
CA GLY A 99 -6.75 30.83 28.25
C GLY A 99 -5.71 31.27 27.21
N TYR A 100 -4.41 31.27 27.56
CA TYR A 100 -3.34 31.53 26.60
C TYR A 100 -3.10 30.40 25.59
N VAL A 101 -3.66 29.24 25.79
CA VAL A 101 -3.35 28.03 24.96
C VAL A 101 -3.67 28.22 23.48
N ASN A 102 -4.63 29.07 23.14
CA ASN A 102 -5.04 29.32 21.75
C ASN A 102 -4.49 30.62 21.15
N LEU A 103 -3.59 31.32 21.85
CA LEU A 103 -3.02 32.56 21.35
C LEU A 103 -2.32 32.36 20.01
N GLY A 104 -2.79 32.97 18.93
CA GLY A 104 -2.14 32.98 17.61
C GLY A 104 -2.25 31.69 16.80
N LYS A 105 -3.08 30.73 17.19
CA LYS A 105 -3.37 29.51 16.41
C LYS A 105 -4.86 29.29 16.20
N SER A 106 -5.22 28.46 15.24
CA SER A 106 -6.59 28.03 14.97
C SER A 106 -6.70 26.52 14.93
N ARG A 107 -7.92 25.97 15.06
CA ARG A 107 -8.18 24.56 14.76
C ARG A 107 -7.77 24.20 13.33
N ASN A 108 -7.91 25.13 12.37
CA ASN A 108 -7.61 24.89 10.96
C ASN A 108 -6.15 24.47 10.72
N ASP A 109 -5.18 25.21 11.27
CA ASP A 109 -3.76 24.88 11.13
C ASP A 109 -3.33 23.74 12.07
N GLN A 110 -3.96 23.61 13.26
CA GLN A 110 -3.70 22.53 14.19
C GLN A 110 -4.08 21.16 13.61
N VAL A 111 -5.32 21.02 13.10
CA VAL A 111 -5.81 19.73 12.56
C VAL A 111 -5.02 19.32 11.33
N ALA A 112 -4.71 20.27 10.44
CA ALA A 112 -3.89 19.99 9.27
C ALA A 112 -2.50 19.53 9.64
N THR A 113 -1.89 20.12 10.68
CA THR A 113 -0.57 19.72 11.20
C THR A 113 -0.62 18.34 11.85
N ALA A 114 -1.60 18.08 12.73
CA ALA A 114 -1.74 16.81 13.41
C ALA A 114 -1.97 15.62 12.43
N ILE A 115 -2.79 15.82 11.40
CA ILE A 115 -3.01 14.84 10.34
C ILE A 115 -1.68 14.53 9.62
N ARG A 116 -0.90 15.54 9.25
CA ARG A 116 0.39 15.34 8.55
C ARG A 116 1.40 14.58 9.40
N ILE A 117 1.50 14.86 10.71
CA ILE A 117 2.35 14.11 11.64
C ILE A 117 1.97 12.63 11.64
N VAL A 118 0.69 12.33 11.87
CA VAL A 118 0.21 10.94 11.94
C VAL A 118 0.33 10.26 10.58
N LEU A 119 -0.01 10.95 9.49
CA LEU A 119 0.07 10.37 8.15
C LEU A 119 1.52 10.03 7.77
N LYS A 120 2.49 10.86 8.14
CA LYS A 120 3.91 10.58 7.93
C LYS A 120 4.32 9.26 8.60
N ASP A 121 3.95 9.06 9.86
CA ASP A 121 4.23 7.82 10.61
C ASP A 121 3.50 6.61 9.99
N GLU A 122 2.25 6.78 9.59
CA GLU A 122 1.47 5.70 8.98
C GLU A 122 1.99 5.30 7.60
N ILE A 123 2.48 6.25 6.79
CA ILE A 123 3.14 5.94 5.51
C ILE A 123 4.43 5.15 5.75
N ILE A 124 5.22 5.51 6.76
CA ILE A 124 6.42 4.74 7.13
C ILE A 124 6.03 3.30 7.53
N ASN A 125 4.98 3.12 8.33
CA ASN A 125 4.47 1.79 8.71
C ASN A 125 4.00 0.98 7.49
N LEU A 126 3.34 1.62 6.50
CA LEU A 126 2.95 0.95 5.26
C LEU A 126 4.15 0.51 4.43
N LEU A 127 5.18 1.35 4.32
CA LEU A 127 6.43 1.02 3.63
C LEU A 127 7.14 -0.18 4.28
N GLU A 128 7.18 -0.25 5.62
CA GLU A 128 7.67 -1.43 6.35
C GLU A 128 6.86 -2.69 6.02
N GLY A 129 5.54 -2.57 5.94
CA GLY A 129 4.66 -3.66 5.54
C GLY A 129 4.93 -4.16 4.12
N ILE A 130 5.16 -3.25 3.18
CA ILE A 130 5.52 -3.58 1.79
C ILE A 130 6.88 -4.31 1.74
N ILE A 131 7.89 -3.78 2.44
CA ILE A 131 9.22 -4.41 2.54
C ILE A 131 9.10 -5.84 3.08
N LYS A 132 8.32 -6.05 4.13
CA LYS A 132 8.09 -7.39 4.70
C LYS A 132 7.47 -8.35 3.68
N LEU A 133 6.49 -7.90 2.91
CA LEU A 133 5.88 -8.69 1.85
C LEU A 133 6.88 -8.98 0.72
N GLN A 134 7.71 -8.00 0.34
CA GLN A 134 8.77 -8.16 -0.64
C GLN A 134 9.82 -9.20 -0.20
N HIS A 135 10.22 -9.21 1.09
CA HIS A 135 11.08 -10.27 1.64
C HIS A 135 10.47 -11.66 1.50
N THR A 136 9.18 -11.78 1.84
CA THR A 136 8.46 -13.05 1.72
C THR A 136 8.45 -13.57 0.28
N LEU A 137 8.18 -12.68 -0.69
CA LEU A 137 8.20 -13.02 -2.12
C LEU A 137 9.58 -13.43 -2.62
N LEU A 138 10.64 -12.73 -2.19
CA LEU A 138 12.02 -13.09 -2.56
C LEU A 138 12.43 -14.45 -1.99
N ASN A 139 12.01 -14.77 -0.76
CA ASN A 139 12.27 -16.09 -0.19
C ASN A 139 11.55 -17.18 -0.99
N LYS A 140 10.27 -16.98 -1.33
CA LYS A 140 9.53 -17.91 -2.22
C LYS A 140 10.16 -18.02 -3.60
N ALA A 141 10.64 -16.92 -4.17
CA ALA A 141 11.35 -16.95 -5.44
C ALA A 141 12.65 -17.76 -5.34
N LYS A 142 13.42 -17.67 -4.25
CA LYS A 142 14.62 -18.48 -4.04
C LYS A 142 14.32 -19.98 -3.94
N GLU A 143 13.23 -20.34 -3.26
CA GLU A 143 12.79 -21.73 -3.11
C GLU A 143 12.42 -22.38 -4.46
N HIS A 144 11.87 -21.60 -5.41
CA HIS A 144 11.21 -22.08 -6.60
C HIS A 144 11.85 -21.63 -7.93
N VAL A 145 13.16 -21.36 -7.94
CA VAL A 145 13.89 -20.92 -9.16
C VAL A 145 13.74 -21.89 -10.33
N GLU A 146 13.68 -23.18 -10.05
CA GLU A 146 13.63 -24.26 -11.05
C GLU A 146 12.27 -24.97 -11.08
N THR A 147 11.32 -24.58 -10.22
CA THR A 147 9.98 -25.15 -10.21
C THR A 147 9.21 -24.68 -11.43
N LEU A 148 9.04 -25.60 -12.39
CA LEU A 148 8.32 -25.36 -13.63
C LEU A 148 6.85 -25.03 -13.36
N ALA A 149 6.31 -24.09 -14.09
CA ALA A 149 4.91 -23.73 -14.04
C ALA A 149 4.39 -23.36 -15.43
N PRO A 150 3.12 -23.63 -15.75
CA PRO A 150 2.51 -23.07 -16.95
C PRO A 150 2.28 -21.58 -16.78
N GLY A 151 2.78 -20.78 -17.73
CA GLY A 151 2.43 -19.38 -17.85
C GLY A 151 1.08 -19.21 -18.55
N TYR A 152 0.29 -18.25 -18.13
CA TYR A 152 -1.04 -17.99 -18.65
C TYR A 152 -1.13 -16.62 -19.31
N THR A 153 -1.78 -16.56 -20.47
CA THR A 153 -2.30 -15.33 -21.06
C THR A 153 -3.75 -15.58 -21.45
N HIS A 154 -4.62 -14.60 -21.28
CA HIS A 154 -6.07 -14.77 -21.55
C HIS A 154 -6.68 -15.96 -20.79
N GLN A 155 -6.15 -16.30 -19.62
CA GLN A 155 -6.51 -17.49 -18.82
C GLN A 155 -6.33 -18.82 -19.55
N GLN A 156 -5.54 -18.84 -20.63
CA GLN A 156 -5.14 -20.03 -21.36
C GLN A 156 -3.67 -20.31 -21.12
N LYS A 157 -3.31 -21.61 -21.04
CA LYS A 157 -1.91 -22.03 -20.97
C LYS A 157 -1.16 -21.53 -22.20
N ALA A 158 -0.08 -20.80 -22.01
CA ALA A 158 0.64 -20.13 -23.09
C ALA A 158 2.05 -20.69 -23.29
N GLN A 159 2.92 -20.48 -22.31
CA GLN A 159 4.33 -20.88 -22.39
C GLN A 159 4.81 -21.40 -21.03
N ILE A 160 6.00 -21.96 -21.00
CA ILE A 160 6.63 -22.48 -19.78
C ILE A 160 7.31 -21.33 -19.05
N THR A 161 7.09 -21.25 -17.75
CA THR A 161 7.75 -20.32 -16.83
C THR A 161 8.19 -21.03 -15.56
N THR A 162 8.66 -20.28 -14.54
CA THR A 162 8.89 -20.79 -13.19
C THR A 162 8.06 -20.01 -12.17
N LEU A 163 7.77 -20.64 -11.03
CA LEU A 163 7.11 -19.95 -9.92
C LEU A 163 7.92 -18.73 -9.47
N ALA A 164 9.25 -18.85 -9.43
CA ALA A 164 10.11 -17.72 -9.07
C ALA A 164 9.93 -16.52 -9.99
N HIS A 165 9.83 -16.75 -11.30
CA HIS A 165 9.61 -15.69 -12.28
C HIS A 165 8.27 -14.96 -12.03
N HIS A 166 7.21 -15.70 -11.69
CA HIS A 166 5.92 -15.13 -11.33
C HIS A 166 5.98 -14.30 -10.04
N PHE A 167 6.65 -14.80 -8.98
CA PHE A 167 6.83 -14.03 -7.74
C PHE A 167 7.62 -12.75 -7.95
N LEU A 168 8.64 -12.78 -8.80
CA LEU A 168 9.42 -11.59 -9.13
C LEU A 168 8.59 -10.55 -9.89
N ALA A 169 7.67 -10.96 -10.76
CA ALA A 169 6.76 -10.03 -11.43
C ALA A 169 5.86 -9.28 -10.43
N PHE A 170 5.37 -9.99 -9.40
CA PHE A 170 4.60 -9.36 -8.35
C PHE A 170 5.48 -8.49 -7.42
N TYR A 171 6.69 -8.97 -7.07
CA TYR A 171 7.67 -8.15 -6.37
C TYR A 171 7.91 -6.80 -7.07
N ASP A 172 8.07 -6.80 -8.38
CA ASP A 172 8.33 -5.60 -9.17
C ASP A 172 7.11 -4.63 -9.20
N ALA A 173 5.90 -5.16 -9.12
CA ALA A 173 4.72 -4.33 -8.94
C ALA A 173 4.73 -3.62 -7.58
N LEU A 174 5.01 -4.36 -6.50
CA LEU A 174 5.16 -3.77 -5.15
C LEU A 174 6.33 -2.80 -5.05
N ASP A 175 7.38 -3.02 -5.82
CA ASP A 175 8.55 -2.12 -5.88
C ASP A 175 8.14 -0.73 -6.38
N ARG A 176 7.36 -0.69 -7.45
CA ARG A 176 6.79 0.56 -7.98
C ARG A 176 5.78 1.20 -7.03
N ASP A 177 5.02 0.41 -6.27
CA ASP A 177 4.08 0.91 -5.28
C ASP A 177 4.82 1.51 -4.07
N TYR A 178 5.91 0.87 -3.63
CA TYR A 178 6.80 1.42 -2.62
C TYR A 178 7.32 2.81 -3.03
N GLU A 179 7.83 2.95 -4.24
CA GLU A 179 8.36 4.23 -4.73
C GLU A 179 7.29 5.33 -4.79
N ARG A 180 6.05 5.01 -5.22
CA ARG A 180 4.93 5.96 -5.22
C ARG A 180 4.60 6.44 -3.81
N ILE A 181 4.44 5.50 -2.87
CA ILE A 181 4.07 5.81 -1.48
C ILE A 181 5.21 6.55 -0.78
N HIS A 182 6.47 6.13 -0.98
CA HIS A 182 7.63 6.82 -0.45
C HIS A 182 7.75 8.26 -0.97
N GLY A 183 7.53 8.46 -2.26
CA GLY A 183 7.56 9.79 -2.89
C GLY A 183 6.51 10.77 -2.35
N SER A 184 5.38 10.28 -1.81
CA SER A 184 4.36 11.15 -1.19
C SER A 184 4.83 11.78 0.12
N LEU A 185 5.82 11.20 0.81
CA LEU A 185 6.37 11.76 2.05
C LEU A 185 6.88 13.19 1.87
N GLU A 186 7.43 13.52 0.71
CA GLU A 186 7.93 14.87 0.44
C GLU A 186 6.84 15.95 0.51
N ARG A 187 5.60 15.61 0.12
CA ARG A 187 4.46 16.54 0.14
C ARG A 187 3.73 16.52 1.48
N ILE A 188 3.83 15.43 2.23
CA ILE A 188 3.32 15.32 3.60
C ILE A 188 4.22 16.09 4.59
N ASP A 189 5.54 16.07 4.38
CA ASP A 189 6.56 16.60 5.29
C ASP A 189 6.70 18.14 5.21
N ALA A 190 5.57 18.85 5.26
CA ALA A 190 5.49 20.30 5.26
C ALA A 190 4.50 20.77 6.33
N SER A 191 4.93 21.62 7.28
CA SER A 191 4.10 22.09 8.38
C SER A 191 3.17 23.24 7.95
N PRO A 192 1.87 23.14 8.21
CA PRO A 192 0.94 24.26 8.06
C PRO A 192 0.86 25.16 9.31
N LEU A 193 1.41 24.77 10.46
CA LEU A 193 1.25 25.46 11.75
C LEU A 193 1.75 26.91 11.70
N GLY A 194 1.02 27.79 12.39
CA GLY A 194 1.25 29.23 12.42
C GLY A 194 0.55 29.97 11.30
N SER A 195 -0.23 29.27 10.46
CA SER A 195 -1.14 29.90 9.49
C SER A 195 -2.40 30.44 10.15
N ALA A 196 -2.64 30.12 11.42
CA ALA A 196 -3.82 30.44 12.19
C ALA A 196 -5.12 30.06 11.45
N ALA A 197 -6.12 30.94 11.42
CA ALA A 197 -7.35 30.63 10.71
C ALA A 197 -7.17 30.58 9.18
N MET A 198 -6.32 31.47 8.60
CA MET A 198 -6.08 31.58 7.16
C MET A 198 -4.90 32.50 6.82
N VAL A 199 -4.73 33.62 7.53
CA VAL A 199 -3.82 34.71 7.15
C VAL A 199 -2.59 34.85 8.04
N GLY A 200 -2.32 33.87 8.90
CA GLY A 200 -1.26 33.90 9.89
C GLY A 200 -1.69 34.60 11.18
N ASN A 201 -0.74 34.80 12.09
CA ASN A 201 -0.95 35.51 13.36
C ASN A 201 -0.17 36.84 13.39
N THR A 202 -0.50 37.70 14.35
CA THR A 202 0.10 39.04 14.52
C THR A 202 1.15 39.11 15.64
N ILE A 203 1.63 37.92 16.10
CA ILE A 203 2.58 37.81 17.22
C ILE A 203 3.99 38.19 16.74
N PRO A 204 4.60 39.25 17.25
CA PRO A 204 5.93 39.67 16.86
C PRO A 204 6.96 38.56 17.13
N GLY A 205 7.81 38.24 16.15
CA GLY A 205 8.85 37.23 16.28
C GLY A 205 8.38 35.78 16.11
N TYR A 206 7.13 35.51 15.81
CA TYR A 206 6.65 34.17 15.56
C TYR A 206 7.28 33.59 14.28
N ASP A 207 8.03 32.50 14.44
CA ASP A 207 8.78 31.83 13.36
C ASP A 207 8.20 30.43 13.08
N ARG A 208 7.44 30.33 11.99
CA ARG A 208 6.80 29.08 11.52
C ARG A 208 7.83 27.97 11.24
N ALA A 209 9.02 28.33 10.72
CA ALA A 209 10.04 27.34 10.39
C ALA A 209 10.67 26.71 11.65
N LYS A 210 10.88 27.50 12.72
CA LYS A 210 11.34 26.97 14.01
C LYS A 210 10.32 25.99 14.60
N VAL A 211 9.04 26.34 14.59
CA VAL A 211 7.96 25.47 15.09
C VAL A 211 7.85 24.19 14.26
N ALA A 212 7.92 24.30 12.93
CA ALA A 212 7.95 23.15 12.03
C ALA A 212 9.09 22.15 12.37
N LYS A 213 10.29 22.69 12.59
CA LYS A 213 11.47 21.88 12.97
C LYS A 213 11.28 21.16 14.32
N LYS A 214 10.66 21.81 15.34
CA LYS A 214 10.31 21.19 16.62
C LYS A 214 9.37 19.98 16.46
N LEU A 215 8.50 20.03 15.45
CA LEU A 215 7.55 18.97 15.13
C LEU A 215 8.10 17.90 14.16
N GLY A 216 9.38 18.01 13.76
CA GLY A 216 10.03 17.06 12.86
C GLY A 216 9.70 17.25 11.39
N PHE A 217 9.17 18.41 10.97
CA PHE A 217 8.97 18.74 9.58
C PHE A 217 10.23 19.34 8.94
N SER A 218 10.48 19.00 7.67
CA SER A 218 11.61 19.52 6.91
C SER A 218 11.35 20.92 6.34
N LYS A 219 10.10 21.29 6.14
CA LYS A 219 9.69 22.58 5.54
C LYS A 219 8.31 23.04 6.06
N ILE A 220 7.93 24.25 5.68
CA ILE A 220 6.59 24.79 5.90
C ILE A 220 5.79 24.81 4.59
N VAL A 221 4.46 24.83 4.68
CA VAL A 221 3.59 25.27 3.58
C VAL A 221 3.63 26.80 3.59
N GLU A 222 4.25 27.41 2.59
CA GLU A 222 4.57 28.86 2.62
C GLU A 222 3.34 29.75 2.65
N ASN A 223 2.42 29.54 1.71
CA ASN A 223 1.17 30.31 1.69
C ASN A 223 0.24 29.83 2.82
N THR A 224 -0.19 30.77 3.66
CA THR A 224 -0.98 30.45 4.87
C THR A 224 -2.39 29.99 4.56
N GLU A 225 -2.99 30.45 3.47
CA GLU A 225 -4.30 29.97 3.03
C GLU A 225 -4.21 28.55 2.47
N ASP A 226 -3.22 28.27 1.61
CA ASP A 226 -2.95 26.92 1.12
C ASP A 226 -2.64 25.94 2.26
N ALA A 227 -1.92 26.39 3.28
CA ALA A 227 -1.55 25.59 4.44
C ALA A 227 -2.77 25.01 5.18
N ILE A 228 -3.87 25.74 5.24
CA ILE A 228 -5.09 25.28 5.93
C ILE A 228 -6.10 24.63 4.99
N ALA A 229 -6.03 24.94 3.68
CA ALA A 229 -6.96 24.47 2.66
C ALA A 229 -6.55 23.12 2.06
N SER A 230 -5.25 22.93 1.77
CA SER A 230 -4.77 21.78 1.01
C SER A 230 -5.03 20.44 1.71
N ARG A 231 -5.60 19.50 0.95
CA ARG A 231 -5.79 18.09 1.33
C ARG A 231 -5.43 17.14 0.18
N ASP A 232 -4.84 17.67 -0.88
CA ASP A 232 -4.33 16.91 -2.03
C ASP A 232 -3.28 15.86 -1.62
N PHE A 233 -2.45 16.14 -0.62
CA PHE A 233 -1.54 15.16 -0.02
C PHE A 233 -2.25 13.95 0.59
N ILE A 234 -3.49 14.12 1.08
CA ILE A 234 -4.34 13.01 1.55
C ILE A 234 -4.85 12.20 0.37
N LEU A 235 -5.36 12.88 -0.68
CA LEU A 235 -5.81 12.20 -1.89
C LEU A 235 -4.67 11.42 -2.55
N GLU A 236 -3.49 12.01 -2.64
CA GLU A 236 -2.31 11.32 -3.17
C GLU A 236 -2.00 10.05 -2.38
N ALA A 237 -1.98 10.12 -1.05
CA ALA A 237 -1.76 8.95 -0.20
C ALA A 237 -2.84 7.87 -0.43
N ILE A 238 -4.12 8.26 -0.47
CA ILE A 238 -5.26 7.37 -0.72
C ILE A 238 -5.13 6.68 -2.08
N PHE A 239 -4.84 7.42 -3.16
CA PHE A 239 -4.74 6.84 -4.49
C PHE A 239 -3.49 5.98 -4.67
N ASN A 240 -2.37 6.33 -4.06
CA ASN A 240 -1.17 5.48 -4.04
C ASN A 240 -1.46 4.14 -3.34
N ILE A 241 -2.17 4.16 -2.22
CA ILE A 241 -2.62 2.95 -1.52
C ILE A 241 -3.63 2.17 -2.39
N ALA A 242 -4.56 2.84 -3.07
CA ALA A 242 -5.52 2.18 -3.96
C ALA A 242 -4.82 1.44 -5.12
N ILE A 243 -3.74 2.00 -5.69
CA ILE A 243 -2.92 1.33 -6.72
C ILE A 243 -2.23 0.09 -6.15
N LEU A 244 -1.60 0.18 -4.97
CA LEU A 244 -0.99 -0.95 -4.27
C LEU A 244 -2.01 -2.07 -4.06
N ILE A 245 -3.17 -1.74 -3.50
CA ILE A 245 -4.25 -2.70 -3.21
C ILE A 245 -4.77 -3.36 -4.49
N ASN A 246 -4.88 -2.61 -5.60
CA ASN A 246 -5.25 -3.16 -6.90
C ASN A 246 -4.21 -4.19 -7.41
N ASN A 247 -2.92 -3.91 -7.27
CA ASN A 247 -1.87 -4.86 -7.63
C ASN A 247 -1.93 -6.12 -6.75
N ILE A 248 -2.16 -5.96 -5.44
CA ILE A 248 -2.37 -7.09 -4.51
C ILE A 248 -3.59 -7.92 -4.93
N SER A 249 -4.71 -7.29 -5.32
CA SER A 249 -5.93 -8.00 -5.74
C SER A 249 -5.68 -8.95 -6.91
N ARG A 250 -4.88 -8.54 -7.89
CA ARG A 250 -4.53 -9.36 -9.05
C ARG A 250 -3.75 -10.62 -8.65
N PHE A 251 -2.79 -10.47 -7.76
CA PHE A 251 -2.02 -11.62 -7.25
C PHE A 251 -2.86 -12.55 -6.37
N VAL A 252 -3.74 -11.99 -5.56
CA VAL A 252 -4.70 -12.75 -4.75
C VAL A 252 -5.63 -13.58 -5.64
N GLU A 253 -6.08 -13.04 -6.77
CA GLU A 253 -6.89 -13.77 -7.73
C GLU A 253 -6.14 -14.97 -8.33
N ASP A 254 -4.85 -14.81 -8.69
CA ASP A 254 -4.03 -15.93 -9.16
C ASP A 254 -3.96 -17.05 -8.08
N LEU A 255 -3.77 -16.70 -6.81
CA LEU A 255 -3.74 -17.68 -5.72
C LEU A 255 -5.09 -18.38 -5.50
N ILE A 256 -6.22 -17.65 -5.65
CA ILE A 256 -7.57 -18.25 -5.58
C ILE A 256 -7.74 -19.27 -6.70
N LEU A 257 -7.47 -18.89 -7.95
CA LEU A 257 -7.56 -19.76 -9.11
C LEU A 257 -6.66 -20.99 -8.96
N TRP A 258 -5.43 -20.81 -8.52
CA TRP A 258 -4.47 -21.88 -8.34
C TRP A 258 -4.80 -22.83 -7.17
N SER A 259 -5.62 -22.39 -6.23
CA SER A 259 -6.12 -23.22 -5.12
C SER A 259 -7.36 -24.05 -5.48
N MET A 260 -7.98 -23.82 -6.65
CA MET A 260 -9.12 -24.62 -7.11
C MET A 260 -8.73 -26.08 -7.30
N ASN A 261 -9.69 -27.00 -7.05
CA ASN A 261 -9.43 -28.44 -7.17
C ASN A 261 -8.97 -28.85 -8.58
N GLU A 262 -9.47 -28.18 -9.62
CA GLU A 262 -9.15 -28.42 -11.03
C GLU A 262 -7.68 -28.13 -11.33
N LEU A 263 -7.13 -27.02 -10.79
CA LEU A 263 -5.73 -26.68 -10.94
C LEU A 263 -4.87 -27.31 -9.82
N GLY A 264 -5.21 -27.01 -8.58
CA GLY A 264 -4.54 -27.60 -7.39
C GLY A 264 -3.04 -27.31 -7.33
N TYR A 265 -2.60 -26.18 -7.87
CA TYR A 265 -1.18 -25.78 -7.85
C TYR A 265 -0.74 -25.24 -6.50
N VAL A 266 -1.69 -24.71 -5.71
CA VAL A 266 -1.48 -24.07 -4.42
C VAL A 266 -2.19 -24.82 -3.31
N VAL A 267 -1.48 -25.07 -2.21
CA VAL A 267 -2.02 -25.60 -0.97
C VAL A 267 -1.98 -24.51 0.08
N LEU A 268 -3.14 -23.94 0.37
CA LEU A 268 -3.27 -22.86 1.36
C LEU A 268 -3.06 -23.39 2.78
N PRO A 269 -2.45 -22.60 3.70
CA PRO A 269 -2.28 -22.98 5.10
C PRO A 269 -3.64 -23.15 5.80
N GLU A 270 -3.73 -24.07 6.77
CA GLU A 270 -4.97 -24.45 7.46
C GLU A 270 -5.72 -23.25 8.07
N HIS A 271 -5.01 -22.32 8.68
CA HIS A 271 -5.60 -21.14 9.32
C HIS A 271 -6.05 -20.04 8.37
N HIS A 272 -5.80 -20.21 7.05
CA HIS A 272 -6.29 -19.30 5.99
C HIS A 272 -7.47 -19.87 5.20
N VAL A 273 -7.93 -21.05 5.56
CA VAL A 273 -9.08 -21.71 4.93
C VAL A 273 -10.16 -22.00 5.92
N ALA A 274 -11.40 -22.15 5.44
CA ALA A 274 -12.51 -22.61 6.24
C ALA A 274 -13.26 -23.75 5.55
N THR A 275 -13.82 -24.65 6.35
CA THR A 275 -14.69 -25.72 5.86
C THR A 275 -16.12 -25.21 5.64
N SER A 276 -16.88 -25.91 4.80
CA SER A 276 -18.32 -25.68 4.66
C SER A 276 -19.08 -26.24 5.86
N SER A 277 -20.17 -25.59 6.24
CA SER A 277 -21.08 -26.07 7.31
C SER A 277 -21.75 -27.42 6.98
N ILE A 278 -21.88 -27.78 5.70
CA ILE A 278 -22.54 -29.00 5.24
C ILE A 278 -21.66 -29.90 4.36
N MET A 279 -20.52 -29.41 3.89
CA MET A 279 -19.58 -30.16 3.05
C MET A 279 -18.23 -30.26 3.75
N PRO A 280 -17.97 -31.33 4.54
CA PRO A 280 -16.79 -31.40 5.41
C PRO A 280 -15.45 -31.47 4.65
N HIS A 281 -15.47 -31.84 3.38
CA HIS A 281 -14.31 -31.93 2.51
C HIS A 281 -13.93 -30.60 1.82
N LYS A 282 -14.85 -29.60 1.86
CA LYS A 282 -14.67 -28.34 1.13
C LYS A 282 -13.78 -27.38 1.89
N ARG A 283 -12.73 -26.90 1.25
CA ARG A 283 -11.74 -25.96 1.78
C ARG A 283 -11.85 -24.62 1.04
N ASN A 284 -12.47 -23.64 1.67
CA ASN A 284 -12.69 -22.33 1.07
C ASN A 284 -11.50 -21.40 1.33
N PRO A 285 -11.01 -20.65 0.36
CA PRO A 285 -9.88 -19.71 0.51
C PRO A 285 -10.35 -18.37 1.15
N VAL A 286 -11.02 -18.45 2.31
CA VAL A 286 -11.76 -17.32 2.92
C VAL A 286 -10.90 -16.09 3.16
N THR A 287 -9.63 -16.26 3.51
CA THR A 287 -8.71 -15.13 3.72
C THR A 287 -8.47 -14.37 2.42
N LEU A 288 -8.22 -15.08 1.31
CA LEU A 288 -8.01 -14.46 -0.01
C LEU A 288 -9.29 -13.78 -0.51
N GLU A 289 -10.46 -14.39 -0.29
CA GLU A 289 -11.76 -13.81 -0.65
C GLU A 289 -12.02 -12.50 0.12
N VAL A 290 -11.71 -12.45 1.42
CA VAL A 290 -11.84 -11.23 2.23
C VAL A 290 -10.86 -10.15 1.78
N ILE A 291 -9.59 -10.50 1.47
CA ILE A 291 -8.64 -9.54 0.90
C ILE A 291 -9.21 -8.96 -0.40
N ARG A 292 -9.67 -9.79 -1.32
CA ARG A 292 -10.28 -9.36 -2.60
C ARG A 292 -11.48 -8.43 -2.38
N ALA A 293 -12.36 -8.74 -1.42
CA ALA A 293 -13.49 -7.89 -1.09
C ALA A 293 -13.08 -6.53 -0.49
N LYS A 294 -12.06 -6.51 0.40
CA LYS A 294 -11.51 -5.26 0.95
C LYS A 294 -10.91 -4.37 -0.12
N THR A 295 -10.30 -4.94 -1.17
CA THR A 295 -9.74 -4.14 -2.28
C THR A 295 -10.83 -3.36 -3.02
N ALA A 296 -12.00 -3.95 -3.24
CA ALA A 296 -13.14 -3.24 -3.83
C ALA A 296 -13.66 -2.09 -2.95
N LYS A 297 -13.68 -2.29 -1.61
CA LYS A 297 -14.07 -1.23 -0.66
C LYS A 297 -13.10 -0.04 -0.70
N VAL A 298 -11.79 -0.30 -0.77
CA VAL A 298 -10.78 0.77 -0.85
C VAL A 298 -11.02 1.66 -2.07
N LEU A 299 -11.39 1.10 -3.22
CA LEU A 299 -11.73 1.89 -4.41
C LEU A 299 -12.95 2.78 -4.15
N GLY A 300 -13.99 2.25 -3.50
CA GLY A 300 -15.18 3.04 -3.11
C GLY A 300 -14.83 4.20 -2.17
N TYR A 301 -13.99 3.95 -1.18
CA TYR A 301 -13.50 4.99 -0.26
C TYR A 301 -12.65 6.05 -0.97
N ALA A 302 -11.77 5.65 -1.89
CA ALA A 302 -10.95 6.58 -2.67
C ALA A 302 -11.82 7.51 -3.54
N THR A 303 -12.86 6.95 -4.16
CA THR A 303 -13.83 7.73 -4.94
C THR A 303 -14.60 8.71 -4.06
N SER A 304 -15.03 8.29 -2.86
CA SER A 304 -15.71 9.15 -1.89
C SER A 304 -14.80 10.30 -1.44
N ALA A 305 -13.53 10.02 -1.12
CA ALA A 305 -12.56 11.03 -0.74
C ALA A 305 -12.34 12.08 -1.83
N TYR A 306 -12.23 11.65 -3.09
CA TYR A 306 -12.12 12.55 -4.23
C TYR A 306 -13.37 13.42 -4.40
N ALA A 307 -14.55 12.82 -4.28
CA ALA A 307 -15.83 13.54 -4.42
C ALA A 307 -16.04 14.61 -3.34
N LEU A 308 -15.59 14.33 -2.10
CA LEU A 308 -15.67 15.30 -0.98
C LEU A 308 -14.88 16.59 -1.23
N LEU A 309 -13.69 16.47 -1.83
CA LEU A 309 -12.84 17.63 -2.09
C LEU A 309 -13.22 18.40 -3.36
N ARG A 310 -13.92 17.73 -4.27
CA ARG A 310 -14.28 18.35 -5.55
C ARG A 310 -15.19 19.55 -5.37
N SER A 311 -14.80 20.68 -5.94
CA SER A 311 -15.59 21.92 -6.00
C SER A 311 -15.87 22.57 -4.64
N LEU A 312 -15.13 22.24 -3.58
CA LEU A 312 -15.15 23.04 -2.37
C LEU A 312 -14.52 24.41 -2.64
N PRO A 313 -15.09 25.50 -2.09
CA PRO A 313 -14.40 26.78 -2.05
C PRO A 313 -13.02 26.62 -1.43
N TYR A 314 -12.04 27.38 -1.93
CA TYR A 314 -10.70 27.35 -1.35
C TYR A 314 -10.71 27.85 0.09
N SER A 315 -9.69 27.52 0.89
CA SER A 315 -9.63 27.73 2.33
C SER A 315 -10.29 26.59 3.13
N TYR A 316 -10.65 26.78 4.39
CA TYR A 316 -11.17 25.72 5.26
C TYR A 316 -12.70 25.60 5.18
N ASN A 317 -13.18 24.39 4.98
CA ASN A 317 -14.59 24.02 5.07
C ASN A 317 -14.72 22.79 5.97
N LEU A 318 -15.84 22.66 6.70
CA LEU A 318 -16.03 21.53 7.62
C LEU A 318 -16.10 20.17 6.89
N ASP A 319 -16.41 20.17 5.60
CA ASP A 319 -16.35 18.99 4.71
C ASP A 319 -15.01 18.25 4.80
N LEU A 320 -13.91 18.98 5.03
CA LEU A 320 -12.57 18.40 5.21
C LEU A 320 -12.47 17.45 6.40
N GLN A 321 -13.37 17.57 7.38
CA GLN A 321 -13.46 16.67 8.52
C GLN A 321 -13.88 15.26 8.10
N GLU A 322 -14.80 15.13 7.13
CA GLU A 322 -15.31 13.84 6.65
C GLU A 322 -14.27 13.04 5.83
N LEU A 323 -13.21 13.69 5.37
CA LEU A 323 -12.09 13.04 4.67
C LEU A 323 -11.23 12.17 5.61
N THR A 324 -11.07 12.62 6.84
CA THR A 324 -10.16 12.02 7.84
C THR A 324 -10.53 10.57 8.19
N PRO A 325 -11.80 10.21 8.47
CA PRO A 325 -12.19 8.82 8.72
C PRO A 325 -11.91 7.89 7.53
N ILE A 326 -12.11 8.40 6.31
CA ILE A 326 -11.84 7.64 5.08
C ILE A 326 -10.35 7.31 4.98
N LEU A 327 -9.48 8.31 5.20
CA LEU A 327 -8.03 8.14 5.19
C LEU A 327 -7.58 7.03 6.15
N TRP A 328 -8.00 7.14 7.42
CA TRP A 328 -7.58 6.16 8.44
C TRP A 328 -8.11 4.77 8.15
N LYS A 329 -9.35 4.64 7.65
CA LYS A 329 -9.92 3.35 7.28
C LYS A 329 -9.14 2.68 6.15
N ILE A 330 -8.74 3.42 5.13
CA ILE A 330 -7.95 2.90 4.01
C ILE A 330 -6.57 2.43 4.49
N ILE A 331 -5.91 3.22 5.32
CA ILE A 331 -4.59 2.88 5.88
C ILE A 331 -4.67 1.61 6.74
N ASP A 332 -5.66 1.52 7.64
CA ASP A 332 -5.80 0.39 8.53
C ASP A 332 -6.15 -0.90 7.75
N ASP A 333 -7.05 -0.84 6.77
CA ASP A 333 -7.34 -1.98 5.88
C ASP A 333 -6.10 -2.42 5.08
N CYS A 334 -5.30 -1.46 4.58
CA CYS A 334 -4.08 -1.77 3.85
C CYS A 334 -3.03 -2.47 4.73
N LYS A 335 -2.78 -1.97 5.94
CA LYS A 335 -1.87 -2.60 6.90
C LYS A 335 -2.27 -4.04 7.22
N GLU A 336 -3.56 -4.25 7.45
CA GLU A 336 -4.11 -5.57 7.73
C GLU A 336 -3.92 -6.53 6.53
N ILE A 337 -4.22 -6.08 5.31
CA ILE A 337 -4.01 -6.85 4.09
C ILE A 337 -2.54 -7.24 3.92
N LEU A 338 -1.61 -6.30 4.08
CA LEU A 338 -0.17 -6.56 3.96
C LEU A 338 0.31 -7.59 4.98
N ALA A 339 -0.15 -7.49 6.24
CA ALA A 339 0.21 -8.41 7.30
C ALA A 339 -0.32 -9.82 7.03
N VAL A 340 -1.61 -9.94 6.70
CA VAL A 340 -2.28 -11.22 6.44
C VAL A 340 -1.73 -11.90 5.20
N LEU A 341 -1.50 -11.16 4.10
CA LEU A 341 -0.93 -11.73 2.88
C LEU A 341 0.52 -12.17 3.09
N SER A 342 1.32 -11.43 3.88
CA SER A 342 2.69 -11.84 4.23
C SER A 342 2.71 -13.14 5.02
N ASP A 343 1.80 -13.31 6.00
CA ASP A 343 1.69 -14.58 6.75
C ASP A 343 1.27 -15.74 5.85
N LEU A 344 0.23 -15.56 5.04
CA LEU A 344 -0.22 -16.57 4.07
C LEU A 344 0.91 -17.02 3.17
N LEU A 345 1.62 -16.10 2.52
CA LEU A 345 2.69 -16.41 1.59
C LEU A 345 3.89 -17.06 2.26
N SER A 346 4.20 -16.72 3.50
CA SER A 346 5.30 -17.37 4.23
C SER A 346 5.09 -18.86 4.43
N ARG A 347 3.83 -19.31 4.48
CA ARG A 347 3.40 -20.68 4.83
C ARG A 347 2.78 -21.46 3.67
N VAL A 348 2.42 -20.78 2.59
CA VAL A 348 1.85 -21.43 1.40
C VAL A 348 2.80 -22.46 0.81
N ARG A 349 2.26 -23.58 0.36
CA ARG A 349 3.00 -24.64 -0.36
C ARG A 349 2.48 -24.74 -1.78
N PHE A 350 3.38 -25.15 -2.68
CA PHE A 350 3.06 -25.38 -4.07
C PHE A 350 3.13 -26.87 -4.39
N ASN A 351 2.16 -27.35 -5.15
CA ASN A 351 2.14 -28.74 -5.61
C ASN A 351 3.01 -28.87 -6.88
N GLU A 352 4.31 -29.10 -6.66
CA GLU A 352 5.30 -29.17 -7.75
C GLU A 352 5.02 -30.30 -8.73
N GLU A 353 4.48 -31.42 -8.25
CA GLU A 353 4.08 -32.56 -9.10
C GLU A 353 2.96 -32.15 -10.07
N ARG A 354 1.92 -31.50 -9.58
CA ARG A 354 0.83 -30.99 -10.43
C ARG A 354 1.28 -29.92 -11.42
N LEU A 355 2.13 -29.02 -10.97
CA LEU A 355 2.72 -28.00 -11.83
C LEU A 355 3.56 -28.66 -12.94
N LEU A 356 4.44 -29.60 -12.60
CA LEU A 356 5.26 -30.32 -13.56
C LEU A 356 4.40 -31.12 -14.54
N LYS A 357 3.41 -31.86 -14.05
CA LYS A 357 2.46 -32.60 -14.88
C LYS A 357 1.74 -31.69 -15.86
N SER A 358 1.24 -30.52 -15.39
CA SER A 358 0.55 -29.53 -16.23
C SER A 358 1.41 -28.99 -17.38
N VAL A 359 2.73 -28.95 -17.20
CA VAL A 359 3.70 -28.54 -18.22
C VAL A 359 4.08 -29.71 -19.12
N SER A 360 4.40 -30.87 -18.54
CA SER A 360 4.94 -32.04 -19.27
C SER A 360 3.91 -32.71 -20.19
N GLU A 361 2.65 -32.72 -19.79
CA GLU A 361 1.55 -33.29 -20.60
C GLU A 361 1.14 -32.40 -21.77
N ASN A 362 1.68 -31.20 -21.87
CA ASN A 362 1.29 -30.24 -22.90
C ASN A 362 2.49 -29.77 -23.74
N ILE A 363 2.90 -30.62 -24.66
CA ILE A 363 4.04 -30.37 -25.57
C ILE A 363 3.86 -29.09 -26.40
N THR A 364 2.62 -28.64 -26.61
CA THR A 364 2.32 -27.41 -27.41
C THR A 364 2.78 -26.14 -26.74
N LEU A 365 3.08 -26.15 -25.43
CA LEU A 365 3.64 -25.00 -24.71
C LEU A 365 5.03 -24.60 -25.23
N CYS A 366 5.72 -25.53 -25.94
CA CYS A 366 7.01 -25.26 -26.58
C CYS A 366 6.90 -24.99 -28.10
N PHE A 367 5.70 -24.92 -28.67
CA PHE A 367 5.54 -24.75 -30.12
C PHE A 367 6.02 -23.39 -30.64
N SER A 368 5.97 -22.34 -29.83
CA SER A 368 6.62 -21.06 -30.17
C SER A 368 8.14 -21.23 -30.34
N ASP A 369 8.77 -21.95 -29.42
CA ASP A 369 10.22 -22.21 -29.45
C ASP A 369 10.59 -23.06 -30.68
N LEU A 370 9.76 -24.06 -31.00
CA LEU A 370 9.94 -24.89 -32.20
C LEU A 370 9.76 -24.07 -33.49
N ALA A 371 8.79 -23.14 -33.53
CA ALA A 371 8.59 -22.25 -34.70
C ALA A 371 9.81 -21.35 -34.94
N GLU A 372 10.35 -20.76 -33.85
CA GLU A 372 11.57 -19.95 -33.90
C GLU A 372 12.78 -20.80 -34.35
N TYR A 373 12.94 -21.99 -33.81
CA TYR A 373 14.01 -22.91 -34.20
C TYR A 373 13.94 -23.27 -35.70
N ILE A 374 12.77 -23.66 -36.20
CA ILE A 374 12.56 -23.97 -37.62
C ILE A 374 12.91 -22.76 -38.49
N THR A 375 12.51 -21.58 -38.08
CA THR A 375 12.79 -20.33 -38.82
C THR A 375 14.29 -20.07 -38.90
N LEU A 376 14.98 -20.14 -37.76
CA LEU A 376 16.41 -19.79 -37.68
C LEU A 376 17.32 -20.85 -38.30
N LYS A 377 17.01 -22.11 -38.16
CA LYS A 377 17.87 -23.19 -38.65
C LYS A 377 17.62 -23.57 -40.12
N TYR A 378 16.34 -23.56 -40.52
CA TYR A 378 15.93 -24.05 -41.84
C TYR A 378 15.50 -22.94 -42.80
N ASN A 379 15.62 -21.66 -42.42
CA ASN A 379 15.19 -20.50 -43.20
C ASN A 379 13.72 -20.54 -43.66
N VAL A 380 12.86 -21.20 -42.88
CA VAL A 380 11.42 -21.21 -43.13
C VAL A 380 10.79 -19.95 -42.53
N PRO A 381 10.00 -19.16 -43.32
CA PRO A 381 9.35 -17.98 -42.75
C PRO A 381 8.51 -18.32 -41.50
N PHE A 382 8.67 -17.55 -40.42
CA PHE A 382 8.02 -17.80 -39.13
C PHE A 382 6.50 -18.07 -39.25
N ARG A 383 5.80 -17.28 -40.05
CA ARG A 383 4.34 -17.45 -40.27
C ARG A 383 3.99 -18.79 -40.89
N LYS A 384 4.85 -19.35 -41.74
CA LYS A 384 4.66 -20.66 -42.34
C LYS A 384 4.87 -21.77 -41.30
N ALA A 385 5.93 -21.67 -40.50
CA ALA A 385 6.18 -22.61 -39.38
C ALA A 385 5.04 -22.55 -38.34
N HIS A 386 4.66 -21.35 -37.92
CA HIS A 386 3.55 -21.13 -37.00
C HIS A 386 2.23 -21.75 -37.45
N ARG A 387 1.85 -21.57 -38.72
CA ARG A 387 0.61 -22.15 -39.29
C ARG A 387 0.62 -23.68 -39.25
N VAL A 388 1.73 -24.29 -39.66
CA VAL A 388 1.87 -25.75 -39.68
C VAL A 388 1.84 -26.34 -38.25
N LEU A 389 2.49 -25.71 -37.28
CA LEU A 389 2.41 -26.12 -35.86
C LEU A 389 1.00 -25.91 -35.28
N GLY A 390 0.28 -24.85 -35.71
CA GLY A 390 -1.11 -24.64 -35.35
C GLY A 390 -2.05 -25.74 -35.92
N GLU A 391 -1.76 -26.31 -37.09
CA GLU A 391 -2.48 -27.46 -37.65
C GLU A 391 -2.20 -28.74 -36.82
N ILE A 392 -0.95 -28.96 -36.41
CA ILE A 392 -0.56 -30.08 -35.54
C ILE A 392 -1.29 -29.98 -34.17
N SER A 393 -1.37 -28.79 -33.59
CA SER A 393 -1.97 -28.59 -32.26
C SER A 393 -3.43 -29.00 -32.14
N LYS A 394 -4.15 -29.11 -33.27
CA LYS A 394 -5.56 -29.57 -33.35
C LYS A 394 -5.71 -31.09 -33.24
N ARG A 395 -4.64 -31.86 -33.34
CA ARG A 395 -4.67 -33.32 -33.31
C ARG A 395 -4.89 -33.84 -31.89
N LYS A 396 -5.67 -34.88 -31.70
CA LYS A 396 -5.95 -35.50 -30.40
C LYS A 396 -4.70 -36.16 -29.78
N HIS A 397 -3.82 -36.71 -30.61
CA HIS A 397 -2.58 -37.35 -30.18
C HIS A 397 -1.39 -36.74 -30.95
N ILE A 398 -0.52 -36.12 -30.22
CA ILE A 398 0.68 -35.48 -30.76
C ILE A 398 1.88 -36.23 -30.25
N THR A 399 2.65 -36.89 -31.14
CA THR A 399 3.90 -37.60 -30.84
C THR A 399 5.05 -36.91 -31.57
N LEU A 400 6.28 -37.15 -31.12
CA LEU A 400 7.48 -36.59 -31.78
C LEU A 400 7.54 -37.07 -33.23
N HIS A 401 7.21 -38.37 -33.48
CA HIS A 401 7.13 -38.95 -34.80
C HIS A 401 6.13 -38.18 -35.70
N SER A 402 4.90 -37.98 -35.22
CA SER A 402 3.87 -37.28 -35.98
C SER A 402 4.23 -35.83 -36.30
N ILE A 403 4.97 -35.16 -35.39
CA ILE A 403 5.50 -33.80 -35.63
C ILE A 403 6.57 -33.85 -36.73
N SER A 404 7.56 -34.78 -36.63
CA SER A 404 8.63 -34.90 -37.62
C SER A 404 8.09 -35.14 -39.02
N GLU A 405 7.17 -36.14 -39.18
CA GLU A 405 6.54 -36.44 -40.47
C GLU A 405 5.79 -35.25 -41.07
N TYR A 406 5.00 -34.55 -40.24
CA TYR A 406 4.21 -33.43 -40.71
C TYR A 406 5.08 -32.23 -41.10
N LEU A 407 6.15 -31.97 -40.38
CA LEU A 407 7.12 -30.93 -40.75
C LEU A 407 7.83 -31.25 -42.04
N ARG A 408 8.16 -32.51 -42.28
CA ARG A 408 8.74 -32.97 -43.55
C ARG A 408 7.78 -32.80 -44.69
N GLU A 409 6.53 -33.23 -44.53
CA GLU A 409 5.48 -33.11 -45.55
C GLU A 409 5.17 -31.64 -45.92
N LYS A 410 4.94 -30.79 -44.92
CA LYS A 410 4.43 -29.43 -45.15
C LYS A 410 5.49 -28.38 -45.36
N LEU A 411 6.69 -28.59 -44.83
CA LEU A 411 7.77 -27.58 -44.84
C LEU A 411 9.04 -28.07 -45.52
N SER A 412 9.10 -29.35 -45.92
CA SER A 412 10.32 -30.02 -46.40
C SER A 412 11.48 -29.90 -45.38
N VAL A 413 11.13 -29.92 -44.09
CA VAL A 413 12.07 -29.80 -42.95
C VAL A 413 12.20 -31.17 -42.29
N ASP A 414 13.39 -31.70 -42.27
CA ASP A 414 13.71 -32.99 -41.66
C ASP A 414 14.37 -32.78 -40.29
N ILE A 415 13.55 -32.85 -39.22
CA ILE A 415 14.00 -32.76 -37.82
C ILE A 415 13.87 -34.16 -37.22
N LYS A 416 15.00 -34.71 -36.73
CA LYS A 416 15.01 -36.00 -36.06
C LYS A 416 14.24 -35.96 -34.74
N GLU A 417 13.61 -37.07 -34.35
CA GLU A 417 12.84 -37.14 -33.10
C GLU A 417 13.66 -36.74 -31.87
N ARG A 418 14.93 -37.17 -31.79
CA ARG A 418 15.85 -36.78 -30.71
C ARG A 418 16.03 -35.25 -30.61
N GLU A 419 16.11 -34.58 -31.74
CA GLU A 419 16.24 -33.11 -31.80
C GLU A 419 14.93 -32.45 -31.39
N LEU A 420 13.77 -32.96 -31.82
CA LEU A 420 12.46 -32.52 -31.38
C LEU A 420 12.28 -32.69 -29.87
N GLU A 421 12.70 -33.84 -29.32
CA GLU A 421 12.68 -34.12 -27.88
C GLU A 421 13.47 -33.05 -27.10
N GLU A 422 14.64 -32.67 -27.60
CA GLU A 422 15.46 -31.61 -26.99
C GLU A 422 14.80 -30.21 -27.05
N ILE A 423 14.17 -29.89 -28.20
CA ILE A 423 13.51 -28.58 -28.40
C ILE A 423 12.24 -28.48 -27.56
N LEU A 424 11.46 -29.53 -27.49
CA LEU A 424 10.17 -29.60 -26.83
C LEU A 424 10.27 -30.00 -25.34
N ASN A 425 11.49 -30.21 -24.84
CA ASN A 425 11.71 -30.46 -23.42
C ASN A 425 11.50 -29.16 -22.63
N PRO A 426 10.64 -29.14 -21.61
CA PRO A 426 10.34 -27.96 -20.80
C PRO A 426 11.57 -27.30 -20.17
N ILE A 427 12.50 -28.07 -19.64
CA ILE A 427 13.72 -27.59 -18.99
C ILE A 427 14.65 -26.95 -20.03
N HIS A 428 14.80 -27.57 -21.19
CA HIS A 428 15.60 -27.02 -22.28
C HIS A 428 14.98 -25.77 -22.89
N SER A 429 13.65 -25.70 -22.99
CA SER A 429 12.92 -24.50 -23.39
C SER A 429 13.25 -23.32 -22.48
N LEU A 430 13.20 -23.48 -21.14
CA LEU A 430 13.59 -22.41 -20.20
C LEU A 430 15.05 -21.99 -20.38
N LYS A 431 15.98 -22.93 -20.50
CA LYS A 431 17.41 -22.62 -20.63
C LYS A 431 17.77 -21.85 -21.90
N ARG A 432 16.95 -22.00 -22.97
CA ARG A 432 17.14 -21.27 -24.23
C ARG A 432 16.64 -19.82 -24.19
N LYS A 433 15.82 -19.46 -23.21
CA LYS A 433 15.31 -18.10 -23.04
C LYS A 433 16.39 -17.21 -22.38
N THR A 434 17.22 -16.57 -23.20
CA THR A 434 18.42 -15.84 -22.73
C THR A 434 18.22 -14.32 -22.62
N VAL A 435 17.04 -13.81 -22.96
CA VAL A 435 16.77 -12.36 -22.83
C VAL A 435 16.72 -11.97 -21.35
N THR A 436 17.19 -10.79 -21.04
CA THR A 436 17.17 -10.25 -19.68
C THR A 436 15.77 -10.26 -19.10
N GLY A 437 15.64 -10.80 -17.88
CA GLY A 437 14.36 -10.88 -17.19
C GLY A 437 13.51 -12.09 -17.59
N SER A 438 14.00 -12.99 -18.41
CA SER A 438 13.31 -14.23 -18.78
C SER A 438 13.21 -15.23 -17.61
N PRO A 439 12.35 -16.26 -17.72
CA PRO A 439 12.23 -17.30 -16.69
C PRO A 439 13.44 -18.27 -16.64
N ASN A 440 14.50 -18.05 -17.43
CA ASN A 440 15.73 -18.83 -17.34
C ASN A 440 16.28 -18.79 -15.90
N PRO A 441 16.60 -19.93 -15.27
CA PRO A 441 17.09 -19.98 -13.90
C PRO A 441 18.30 -19.07 -13.63
N LYS A 442 19.19 -18.87 -14.61
CA LYS A 442 20.34 -17.95 -14.51
C LYS A 442 19.87 -16.50 -14.38
N GLU A 443 18.95 -16.09 -15.24
CA GLU A 443 18.36 -14.73 -15.22
C GLU A 443 17.55 -14.50 -13.94
N VAL A 444 16.73 -15.46 -13.53
CA VAL A 444 15.94 -15.41 -12.28
C VAL A 444 16.86 -15.22 -11.07
N ARG A 445 17.97 -15.99 -10.96
CA ARG A 445 18.94 -15.82 -9.86
C ARG A 445 19.59 -14.42 -9.88
N ALA A 446 19.95 -13.91 -11.05
CA ALA A 446 20.50 -12.56 -11.20
C ALA A 446 19.49 -11.49 -10.75
N LEU A 447 18.21 -11.64 -11.12
CA LEU A 447 17.14 -10.74 -10.70
C LEU A 447 16.93 -10.81 -9.19
N ILE A 448 16.89 -11.99 -8.57
CA ILE A 448 16.75 -12.14 -7.11
C ILE A 448 17.88 -11.39 -6.40
N ASN A 449 19.14 -11.58 -6.81
CA ASN A 449 20.28 -10.90 -6.19
C ASN A 449 20.21 -9.37 -6.32
N LYS A 450 19.78 -8.86 -7.48
CA LYS A 450 19.56 -7.43 -7.69
C LYS A 450 18.50 -6.87 -6.75
N ARG A 451 17.39 -7.58 -6.57
CA ARG A 451 16.27 -7.14 -5.73
C ARG A 451 16.59 -7.20 -4.24
N ILE A 452 17.35 -8.20 -3.80
CA ILE A 452 17.87 -8.24 -2.42
C ILE A 452 18.69 -6.98 -2.11
N LYS A 453 19.60 -6.61 -3.01
CA LYS A 453 20.42 -5.40 -2.82
C LYS A 453 19.57 -4.13 -2.76
N SER A 454 18.58 -4.00 -3.64
CA SER A 454 17.63 -2.89 -3.64
C SER A 454 16.82 -2.82 -2.34
N LEU A 455 16.38 -3.98 -1.84
CA LEU A 455 15.56 -4.07 -0.63
C LEU A 455 16.35 -3.64 0.62
N LEU A 456 17.60 -4.07 0.76
CA LEU A 456 18.49 -3.64 1.84
C LEU A 456 18.74 -2.11 1.84
N ASP A 457 18.87 -1.50 0.66
CA ASP A 457 18.97 -0.04 0.55
C ASP A 457 17.69 0.66 1.01
N LYS A 458 16.52 0.14 0.65
CA LYS A 458 15.21 0.65 1.12
C LYS A 458 15.07 0.56 2.63
N GLU A 459 15.44 -0.56 3.24
CA GLU A 459 15.43 -0.74 4.70
C GLU A 459 16.33 0.30 5.41
N SER A 460 17.53 0.49 4.89
CA SER A 460 18.46 1.50 5.42
C SER A 460 17.88 2.92 5.35
N LYS A 461 17.28 3.30 4.22
CA LYS A 461 16.62 4.60 4.05
C LYS A 461 15.45 4.77 5.01
N LEU A 462 14.61 3.74 5.15
CA LEU A 462 13.44 3.79 6.00
C LEU A 462 13.81 3.89 7.49
N SER A 463 14.84 3.17 7.94
CA SER A 463 15.39 3.27 9.29
C SER A 463 15.86 4.71 9.63
N ARG A 464 16.47 5.40 8.67
CA ARG A 464 16.86 6.82 8.83
C ARG A 464 15.66 7.76 8.91
N LEU A 465 14.58 7.48 8.18
CA LEU A 465 13.35 8.26 8.29
C LEU A 465 12.70 8.07 9.66
N ARG A 466 12.65 6.83 10.16
CA ARG A 466 12.10 6.50 11.48
C ARG A 466 12.83 7.20 12.62
N SER A 467 14.15 7.33 12.55
CA SER A 467 14.93 8.00 13.58
C SER A 467 14.73 9.52 13.63
N LYS A 468 14.10 10.12 12.62
CA LYS A 468 13.82 11.55 12.50
C LYS A 468 12.37 11.93 12.83
N SER A 469 11.41 10.96 12.83
CA SER A 469 10.02 11.16 13.21
C SER A 469 9.82 10.98 14.72
#